data_42bf14350bb101d2eb681ff331e404ab
#
_entry.id   42bf14350bb101d2eb681ff331e404ab
#
_cell.length_a   1.000
_cell.length_b   1.000
_cell.length_c   1.000
_cell.angle_alpha   90.00
_cell.angle_beta   90.00
_cell.angle_gamma   90.00
#
_symmetry.space_group_name_H-M   'P 1'
#
loop_
_entity.id
_entity.type
_entity.pdbx_description
1 polymer ?
#
loop_
_entity_poly.entity_id
_entity_poly.type
_entity_poly.pdbx_seq_one_letter_code
_entity_poly.pdbx_strand_id
1 'polypeptide(L)'
;MKSRSEQGCAHRLAFDVDWPPGHVACYLVDGPEPILVDAATPDREAAFRDRLADLDFDPGDIEHVIVTHPHVDHIGQVPTVLAEGDPTVYAPAGVRERFARDPDDLAARVRRNCVAAGFPEDLRETAVGMAVDSLERDSALLDPDRVDVWLDPGERATVGGLAVEAVHVPGHQADHLGYRTEIDGETALLAGDMGIEPFRPVVMHDGLDDGHREAFDAFDDALDRLAALDVDRVYPGHGPVHDDLAGVVERDRRSLADRLEGVRDLVADGHATVPAVAMALAGDRDVKYLVPETMSALSHLERTGAVTSETVDGVRRYDA
;
A
#
# COMPACT_ATOMS: atom_id res chain seq x y z
N MET A 1 0.28 -15.39 -35.36
CA MET A 1 1.03 -15.59 -34.12
C MET A 1 2.30 -14.78 -34.23
N LYS A 2 2.39 -13.63 -33.54
CA LYS A 2 3.68 -12.94 -33.33
C LYS A 2 4.46 -13.83 -32.36
N SER A 3 5.77 -14.04 -32.57
CA SER A 3 6.60 -14.69 -31.56
C SER A 3 6.70 -13.73 -30.39
N ARG A 4 6.05 -14.07 -29.27
CA ARG A 4 6.28 -13.39 -27.98
C ARG A 4 7.76 -13.56 -27.62
N SER A 5 8.38 -12.53 -27.03
CA SER A 5 9.77 -12.57 -26.56
C SER A 5 9.98 -13.73 -25.61
N GLU A 6 11.12 -14.42 -25.67
CA GLU A 6 11.49 -15.42 -24.65
C GLU A 6 11.86 -14.76 -23.31
N GLN A 7 12.16 -13.45 -23.32
CA GLN A 7 12.39 -12.63 -22.12
C GLN A 7 11.26 -11.61 -22.03
N GLY A 8 10.54 -11.58 -20.90
CA GLY A 8 9.42 -10.68 -20.68
C GLY A 8 9.84 -9.21 -20.63
N CYS A 9 9.05 -8.33 -21.27
CA CYS A 9 9.18 -6.89 -21.17
C CYS A 9 8.05 -6.35 -20.27
N ALA A 10 8.35 -5.43 -19.36
CA ALA A 10 7.34 -4.83 -18.52
C ALA A 10 6.73 -3.57 -19.16
N HIS A 11 5.43 -3.63 -19.41
CA HIS A 11 4.64 -2.52 -19.96
C HIS A 11 3.87 -1.85 -18.82
N ARG A 12 4.09 -0.54 -18.63
CA ARG A 12 3.37 0.26 -17.64
C ARG A 12 1.99 0.63 -18.16
N LEU A 13 0.93 0.19 -17.46
CA LEU A 13 -0.46 0.56 -17.70
C LEU A 13 -0.86 1.62 -16.68
N ALA A 14 -0.98 2.88 -17.09
CA ALA A 14 -1.29 4.01 -16.22
C ALA A 14 -2.73 4.48 -16.38
N PHE A 15 -3.37 4.84 -15.25
CA PHE A 15 -4.75 5.28 -15.18
C PHE A 15 -4.85 6.54 -14.34
N ASP A 16 -5.61 7.53 -14.82
CA ASP A 16 -5.92 8.73 -14.06
C ASP A 16 -6.93 8.41 -12.96
N VAL A 17 -6.72 8.98 -11.77
CA VAL A 17 -7.64 8.91 -10.62
C VAL A 17 -7.91 10.32 -10.08
N ASP A 18 -9.10 10.54 -9.48
CA ASP A 18 -9.55 11.86 -9.03
C ASP A 18 -9.04 12.22 -7.61
N TRP A 19 -8.09 11.44 -7.07
CA TRP A 19 -7.48 11.64 -5.75
C TRP A 19 -5.94 11.61 -5.86
N PRO A 20 -5.20 12.21 -4.92
CA PRO A 20 -3.73 12.23 -4.95
C PRO A 20 -3.13 10.81 -4.94
N PRO A 21 -2.11 10.53 -5.78
CA PRO A 21 -1.35 11.48 -6.59
C PRO A 21 -1.90 11.76 -8.00
N GLY A 22 -3.14 11.41 -8.30
CA GLY A 22 -3.80 11.68 -9.59
C GLY A 22 -3.62 10.57 -10.63
N HIS A 23 -2.91 9.51 -10.31
CA HIS A 23 -2.72 8.35 -11.18
C HIS A 23 -2.34 7.10 -10.38
N VAL A 24 -2.63 5.93 -10.95
CA VAL A 24 -2.15 4.62 -10.49
C VAL A 24 -1.60 3.86 -11.70
N ALA A 25 -0.68 2.94 -11.48
CA ALA A 25 -0.12 2.09 -12.51
C ALA A 25 -0.11 0.62 -12.07
N CYS A 26 -0.42 -0.27 -12.99
CA CYS A 26 -0.10 -1.68 -12.93
C CYS A 26 0.81 -2.05 -14.11
N TYR A 27 1.32 -3.27 -14.14
CA TYR A 27 2.29 -3.68 -15.16
C TYR A 27 1.88 -4.99 -15.79
N LEU A 28 1.91 -5.01 -17.12
CA LEU A 28 1.88 -6.26 -17.89
C LEU A 28 3.32 -6.66 -18.20
N VAL A 29 3.75 -7.81 -17.68
CA VAL A 29 5.00 -8.43 -18.14
C VAL A 29 4.63 -9.42 -19.23
N ASP A 30 4.96 -9.08 -20.46
CA ASP A 30 4.69 -9.93 -21.61
C ASP A 30 5.63 -11.16 -21.62
N GLY A 31 5.21 -12.20 -22.30
CA GLY A 31 5.99 -13.45 -22.34
C GLY A 31 5.12 -14.60 -22.81
N PRO A 32 5.67 -15.83 -22.75
CA PRO A 32 4.88 -17.03 -23.04
C PRO A 32 3.67 -17.19 -22.11
N GLU A 33 3.83 -16.82 -20.85
CA GLU A 33 2.81 -16.83 -19.78
C GLU A 33 2.68 -15.41 -19.23
N PRO A 34 1.78 -14.54 -19.77
CA PRO A 34 1.70 -13.14 -19.40
C PRO A 34 1.33 -12.93 -17.93
N ILE A 35 2.03 -11.98 -17.27
CA ILE A 35 1.85 -11.67 -15.86
C ILE A 35 1.29 -10.26 -15.71
N LEU A 36 0.21 -10.11 -14.98
CA LEU A 36 -0.28 -8.82 -14.51
C LEU A 36 0.20 -8.58 -13.08
N VAL A 37 0.91 -7.46 -12.86
CA VAL A 37 1.36 -7.01 -11.53
C VAL A 37 0.47 -5.88 -11.09
N ASP A 38 -0.32 -6.09 -10.05
CA ASP A 38 -1.44 -5.27 -9.62
C ASP A 38 -2.51 -5.07 -10.72
N ALA A 39 -3.63 -4.43 -10.41
CA ALA A 39 -4.79 -4.45 -11.30
C ALA A 39 -5.67 -3.18 -11.20
N ALA A 40 -5.08 -2.00 -11.12
CA ALA A 40 -5.79 -0.71 -11.17
C ALA A 40 -7.04 -0.59 -10.27
N THR A 41 -7.88 0.44 -10.49
CA THR A 41 -9.12 0.67 -9.74
C THR A 41 -10.34 0.02 -10.40
N PRO A 42 -11.40 -0.33 -9.64
CA PRO A 42 -12.60 -0.99 -10.21
C PRO A 42 -13.34 -0.16 -11.26
N ASP A 43 -13.31 1.17 -11.14
CA ASP A 43 -14.01 2.11 -12.02
C ASP A 43 -13.27 2.39 -13.35
N ARG A 44 -12.11 1.78 -13.56
CA ARG A 44 -11.27 1.93 -14.77
C ARG A 44 -11.33 0.73 -15.72
N GLU A 45 -12.34 -0.14 -15.64
CA GLU A 45 -12.43 -1.35 -16.47
C GLU A 45 -12.29 -1.06 -17.97
N ALA A 46 -13.02 -0.08 -18.51
CA ALA A 46 -12.92 0.25 -19.93
C ALA A 46 -11.50 0.68 -20.32
N ALA A 47 -10.88 1.56 -19.52
CA ALA A 47 -9.52 2.01 -19.76
C ALA A 47 -8.50 0.87 -19.60
N PHE A 48 -8.73 -0.05 -18.66
CA PHE A 48 -7.89 -1.23 -18.47
C PHE A 48 -7.89 -2.14 -19.71
N ARG A 49 -9.09 -2.40 -20.25
CA ARG A 49 -9.25 -3.16 -21.51
C ARG A 49 -8.58 -2.47 -22.69
N ASP A 50 -8.78 -1.15 -22.83
CA ASP A 50 -8.14 -0.37 -23.90
C ASP A 50 -6.61 -0.43 -23.81
N ARG A 51 -6.03 -0.33 -22.59
CA ARG A 51 -4.57 -0.41 -22.40
C ARG A 51 -4.01 -1.80 -22.72
N LEU A 52 -4.73 -2.87 -22.38
CA LEU A 52 -4.33 -4.22 -22.78
C LEU A 52 -4.41 -4.40 -24.29
N ALA A 53 -5.50 -3.92 -24.92
CA ALA A 53 -5.69 -4.00 -26.37
C ALA A 53 -4.63 -3.21 -27.17
N ASP A 54 -4.14 -2.09 -26.65
CA ASP A 54 -3.01 -1.34 -27.23
C ASP A 54 -1.71 -2.20 -27.32
N LEU A 55 -1.63 -3.24 -26.49
CA LEU A 55 -0.53 -4.21 -26.46
C LEU A 55 -0.87 -5.54 -27.16
N ASP A 56 -2.02 -5.64 -27.84
CA ASP A 56 -2.54 -6.85 -28.46
C ASP A 56 -2.90 -7.96 -27.41
N PHE A 57 -3.40 -7.56 -26.20
CA PHE A 57 -3.89 -8.46 -25.14
C PHE A 57 -5.33 -8.18 -24.79
N ASP A 58 -6.03 -9.20 -24.30
CA ASP A 58 -7.32 -9.10 -23.61
C ASP A 58 -7.16 -9.57 -22.15
N PRO A 59 -8.08 -9.24 -21.21
CA PRO A 59 -8.00 -9.73 -19.83
C PRO A 59 -7.90 -11.27 -19.73
N GLY A 60 -8.52 -12.00 -20.66
CA GLY A 60 -8.46 -13.46 -20.73
C GLY A 60 -7.12 -14.05 -21.22
N ASP A 61 -6.20 -13.22 -21.72
CA ASP A 61 -4.85 -13.65 -22.10
C ASP A 61 -3.87 -13.65 -20.91
N ILE A 62 -4.27 -13.09 -19.75
CA ILE A 62 -3.44 -13.05 -18.56
C ILE A 62 -3.42 -14.43 -17.89
N GLU A 63 -2.23 -14.99 -17.74
CA GLU A 63 -2.05 -16.34 -17.15
C GLU A 63 -1.66 -16.26 -15.67
N HIS A 64 -1.12 -15.13 -15.21
CA HIS A 64 -0.74 -14.90 -13.82
C HIS A 64 -1.12 -13.50 -13.37
N VAL A 65 -1.65 -13.39 -12.14
CA VAL A 65 -1.85 -12.11 -11.45
C VAL A 65 -1.03 -12.15 -10.17
N ILE A 66 -0.17 -11.16 -9.94
CA ILE A 66 0.58 -11.03 -8.71
C ILE A 66 0.26 -9.68 -8.06
N VAL A 67 -0.23 -9.71 -6.82
CA VAL A 67 -0.68 -8.53 -6.07
C VAL A 67 0.38 -8.13 -5.06
N THR A 68 0.73 -6.84 -5.01
CA THR A 68 1.69 -6.30 -4.04
C THR A 68 1.03 -6.08 -2.67
N HIS A 69 -0.18 -5.53 -2.64
CA HIS A 69 -0.96 -5.28 -1.43
C HIS A 69 -2.45 -5.07 -1.77
N PRO A 70 -3.37 -5.19 -0.81
CA PRO A 70 -4.80 -5.27 -1.10
C PRO A 70 -5.52 -3.91 -1.14
N HIS A 71 -4.87 -2.81 -1.49
CA HIS A 71 -5.59 -1.56 -1.71
C HIS A 71 -6.39 -1.61 -3.00
N VAL A 72 -7.54 -0.95 -2.99
CA VAL A 72 -8.54 -0.98 -4.06
C VAL A 72 -7.99 -0.61 -5.45
N ASP A 73 -6.97 0.20 -5.50
CA ASP A 73 -6.30 0.64 -6.74
C ASP A 73 -5.21 -0.30 -7.25
N HIS A 74 -4.96 -1.38 -6.50
CA HIS A 74 -4.05 -2.45 -6.89
C HIS A 74 -4.75 -3.78 -7.19
N ILE A 75 -6.03 -3.92 -6.81
CA ILE A 75 -6.80 -5.16 -6.98
C ILE A 75 -8.09 -4.97 -7.77
N GLY A 76 -8.40 -3.75 -8.22
CA GLY A 76 -9.71 -3.38 -8.74
C GLY A 76 -10.15 -4.14 -9.99
N GLN A 77 -9.24 -4.55 -10.86
CA GLN A 77 -9.52 -5.30 -12.08
C GLN A 77 -9.22 -6.80 -11.98
N VAL A 78 -8.84 -7.31 -10.78
CA VAL A 78 -8.71 -8.76 -10.55
C VAL A 78 -9.99 -9.51 -10.94
N PRO A 79 -11.21 -9.06 -10.54
CA PRO A 79 -12.46 -9.71 -10.96
C PRO A 79 -12.65 -9.74 -12.49
N THR A 80 -12.22 -8.69 -13.20
CA THR A 80 -12.30 -8.62 -14.67
C THR A 80 -11.44 -9.69 -15.33
N VAL A 81 -10.20 -9.86 -14.85
CA VAL A 81 -9.28 -10.90 -15.36
C VAL A 81 -9.83 -12.29 -15.05
N LEU A 82 -10.31 -12.51 -13.82
CA LEU A 82 -10.91 -13.79 -13.39
C LEU A 82 -12.22 -14.15 -14.10
N ALA A 83 -12.95 -13.17 -14.62
CA ALA A 83 -14.19 -13.40 -15.36
C ALA A 83 -13.95 -13.88 -16.79
N GLU A 84 -12.79 -13.58 -17.39
CA GLU A 84 -12.48 -13.86 -18.80
C GLU A 84 -11.38 -14.91 -18.98
N GLY A 85 -10.55 -15.15 -17.94
CA GLY A 85 -9.48 -16.12 -17.92
C GLY A 85 -9.52 -17.03 -16.69
N ASP A 86 -8.52 -17.87 -16.57
CA ASP A 86 -8.28 -18.71 -15.38
C ASP A 86 -6.82 -18.53 -14.92
N PRO A 87 -6.42 -17.27 -14.55
CA PRO A 87 -5.06 -16.99 -14.15
C PRO A 87 -4.74 -17.63 -12.80
N THR A 88 -3.47 -17.97 -12.59
CA THR A 88 -2.97 -18.27 -11.25
C THR A 88 -2.78 -16.94 -10.49
N VAL A 89 -3.45 -16.78 -9.34
CA VAL A 89 -3.42 -15.56 -8.53
C VAL A 89 -2.48 -15.73 -7.35
N TYR A 90 -1.52 -14.79 -7.22
CA TYR A 90 -0.54 -14.71 -6.13
C TYR A 90 -0.81 -13.46 -5.30
N ALA A 91 -0.81 -13.60 -3.97
CA ALA A 91 -0.99 -12.48 -3.06
C ALA A 91 -0.16 -12.64 -1.78
N PRO A 92 0.12 -11.56 -1.02
CA PRO A 92 0.81 -11.65 0.26
C PRO A 92 0.04 -12.50 1.27
N ALA A 93 0.69 -13.41 1.98
CA ALA A 93 0.06 -14.32 2.94
C ALA A 93 -0.68 -13.57 4.07
N GLY A 94 -0.16 -12.41 4.51
CA GLY A 94 -0.82 -11.57 5.51
C GLY A 94 -2.19 -11.04 5.09
N VAL A 95 -2.45 -10.89 3.79
CA VAL A 95 -3.76 -10.48 3.26
C VAL A 95 -4.85 -11.49 3.59
N ARG A 96 -4.51 -12.79 3.64
CA ARG A 96 -5.45 -13.84 4.03
C ARG A 96 -5.96 -13.63 5.46
N GLU A 97 -5.07 -13.30 6.39
CA GLU A 97 -5.43 -13.02 7.78
C GLU A 97 -6.22 -11.71 7.89
N ARG A 98 -5.85 -10.70 7.11
CA ARG A 98 -6.57 -9.43 7.02
C ARG A 98 -8.02 -9.64 6.61
N PHE A 99 -8.26 -10.37 5.53
CA PHE A 99 -9.60 -10.62 5.00
C PHE A 99 -10.44 -11.60 5.82
N ALA A 100 -9.80 -12.40 6.69
CA ALA A 100 -10.49 -13.24 7.68
C ALA A 100 -10.94 -12.49 8.95
N ARG A 101 -10.66 -11.17 9.07
CA ARG A 101 -11.10 -10.35 10.22
C ARG A 101 -12.62 -10.29 10.26
N ASP A 102 -13.18 -10.46 11.46
CA ASP A 102 -14.60 -10.23 11.70
C ASP A 102 -14.90 -8.71 11.62
N PRO A 103 -15.90 -8.29 10.80
CA PRO A 103 -16.22 -6.86 10.62
C PRO A 103 -16.68 -6.18 11.92
N ASP A 104 -17.41 -6.87 12.80
CA ASP A 104 -17.87 -6.33 14.08
C ASP A 104 -16.69 -6.12 15.04
N ASP A 105 -15.74 -7.07 15.06
CA ASP A 105 -14.51 -6.94 15.85
C ASP A 105 -13.62 -5.79 15.31
N LEU A 106 -13.48 -5.64 14.00
CA LEU A 106 -12.78 -4.52 13.38
C LEU A 106 -13.44 -3.19 13.75
N ALA A 107 -14.78 -3.09 13.60
CA ALA A 107 -15.55 -1.92 14.00
C ALA A 107 -15.34 -1.54 15.47
N ALA A 108 -15.32 -2.54 16.36
CA ALA A 108 -15.10 -2.32 17.79
C ALA A 108 -13.68 -1.81 18.08
N ARG A 109 -12.63 -2.33 17.40
CA ARG A 109 -11.25 -1.87 17.56
C ARG A 109 -11.07 -0.45 17.04
N VAL A 110 -11.53 -0.16 15.81
CA VAL A 110 -11.44 1.17 15.20
C VAL A 110 -12.20 2.21 16.05
N ARG A 111 -13.41 1.88 16.52
CA ARG A 111 -14.18 2.78 17.41
C ARG A 111 -13.41 3.07 18.69
N ARG A 112 -12.83 2.08 19.33
CA ARG A 112 -12.02 2.22 20.54
C ARG A 112 -10.80 3.12 20.29
N ASN A 113 -10.10 2.93 19.17
CA ASN A 113 -8.95 3.74 18.81
C ASN A 113 -9.33 5.19 18.49
N CYS A 114 -10.44 5.42 17.80
CA CYS A 114 -10.99 6.75 17.54
C CYS A 114 -11.41 7.48 18.83
N VAL A 115 -12.00 6.77 19.80
CA VAL A 115 -12.30 7.34 21.13
C VAL A 115 -11.01 7.77 21.83
N ALA A 116 -10.03 6.87 21.89
CA ALA A 116 -8.74 7.18 22.51
C ALA A 116 -7.99 8.33 21.80
N ALA A 117 -8.12 8.45 20.47
CA ALA A 117 -7.56 9.53 19.69
C ALA A 117 -8.29 10.89 19.87
N GLY A 118 -9.53 10.87 20.40
CA GLY A 118 -10.31 12.09 20.64
C GLY A 118 -11.18 12.54 19.48
N PHE A 119 -11.61 11.59 18.62
CA PHE A 119 -12.54 11.91 17.52
C PHE A 119 -13.94 12.27 18.04
N PRO A 120 -14.62 13.28 17.47
CA PRO A 120 -16.04 13.50 17.66
C PRO A 120 -16.87 12.28 17.21
N GLU A 121 -18.07 12.13 17.76
CA GLU A 121 -18.89 10.92 17.56
C GLU A 121 -19.24 10.67 16.09
N ASP A 122 -19.60 11.70 15.36
CA ASP A 122 -19.93 11.64 13.93
C ASP A 122 -18.74 11.21 13.06
N LEU A 123 -17.56 11.73 13.35
CA LEU A 123 -16.32 11.33 12.65
C LEU A 123 -15.88 9.91 13.03
N ARG A 124 -16.16 9.46 14.27
CA ARG A 124 -15.90 8.07 14.69
C ARG A 124 -16.71 7.07 13.87
N GLU A 125 -18.01 7.28 13.76
CA GLU A 125 -18.88 6.35 13.04
C GLU A 125 -18.56 6.37 11.52
N THR A 126 -18.18 7.52 10.97
CA THR A 126 -17.68 7.62 9.62
C THR A 126 -16.39 6.79 9.43
N ALA A 127 -15.43 6.92 10.34
CA ALA A 127 -14.18 6.18 10.28
C ALA A 127 -14.37 4.67 10.42
N VAL A 128 -15.29 4.25 11.32
CA VAL A 128 -15.68 2.84 11.49
C VAL A 128 -16.30 2.30 10.20
N GLY A 129 -17.27 3.02 9.62
CA GLY A 129 -17.88 2.64 8.34
C GLY A 129 -16.84 2.48 7.24
N MET A 130 -15.94 3.45 7.07
CA MET A 130 -14.88 3.39 6.06
C MET A 130 -13.97 2.16 6.23
N ALA A 131 -13.63 1.78 7.47
CA ALA A 131 -12.77 0.62 7.73
C ALA A 131 -13.47 -0.70 7.38
N VAL A 132 -14.74 -0.85 7.76
CA VAL A 132 -15.56 -2.03 7.44
C VAL A 132 -15.83 -2.11 5.93
N ASP A 133 -16.28 -1.01 5.32
CA ASP A 133 -16.54 -0.94 3.88
C ASP A 133 -15.29 -1.28 3.06
N SER A 134 -14.09 -0.84 3.52
CA SER A 134 -12.82 -1.22 2.87
C SER A 134 -12.56 -2.72 2.99
N LEU A 135 -12.71 -3.30 4.18
CA LEU A 135 -12.51 -4.74 4.37
C LEU A 135 -13.44 -5.58 3.48
N GLU A 136 -14.73 -5.24 3.45
CA GLU A 136 -15.73 -5.95 2.66
C GLU A 136 -15.50 -5.77 1.15
N ARG A 137 -15.23 -4.55 0.70
CA ARG A 137 -14.93 -4.25 -0.70
C ARG A 137 -13.66 -4.96 -1.17
N ASP A 138 -12.56 -4.82 -0.42
CA ASP A 138 -11.25 -5.31 -0.85
C ASP A 138 -11.23 -6.85 -0.85
N SER A 139 -11.89 -7.50 0.13
CA SER A 139 -12.06 -8.95 0.14
C SER A 139 -13.00 -9.49 -0.96
N ALA A 140 -13.92 -8.65 -1.45
CA ALA A 140 -14.75 -9.02 -2.61
C ALA A 140 -14.01 -8.83 -3.96
N LEU A 141 -13.09 -7.87 -4.05
CA LEU A 141 -12.27 -7.63 -5.25
C LEU A 141 -11.15 -8.67 -5.39
N LEU A 142 -10.51 -9.03 -4.28
CA LEU A 142 -9.51 -10.09 -4.20
C LEU A 142 -10.07 -11.19 -3.29
N ASP A 143 -11.01 -11.98 -3.82
CA ASP A 143 -11.64 -13.09 -3.09
C ASP A 143 -10.56 -14.10 -2.63
N PRO A 144 -10.41 -14.32 -1.31
CA PRO A 144 -9.40 -15.25 -0.80
C PRO A 144 -9.52 -16.69 -1.33
N ASP A 145 -10.73 -17.11 -1.72
CA ASP A 145 -10.98 -18.43 -2.31
C ASP A 145 -10.52 -18.52 -3.78
N ARG A 146 -10.15 -17.38 -4.38
CA ARG A 146 -9.62 -17.28 -5.75
C ARG A 146 -8.12 -17.01 -5.79
N VAL A 147 -7.46 -16.90 -4.63
CA VAL A 147 -5.99 -16.79 -4.53
C VAL A 147 -5.39 -18.19 -4.44
N ASP A 148 -4.60 -18.55 -5.44
CA ASP A 148 -4.00 -19.89 -5.56
C ASP A 148 -2.73 -20.01 -4.70
N VAL A 149 -1.94 -18.92 -4.62
CA VAL A 149 -0.64 -18.93 -3.95
C VAL A 149 -0.52 -17.76 -3.00
N TRP A 150 -0.38 -18.05 -1.72
CA TRP A 150 -0.10 -17.08 -0.68
C TRP A 150 1.41 -17.00 -0.44
N LEU A 151 2.02 -15.84 -0.70
CA LEU A 151 3.47 -15.64 -0.61
C LEU A 151 3.85 -15.07 0.76
N ASP A 152 4.75 -15.76 1.45
CA ASP A 152 5.33 -15.28 2.70
C ASP A 152 6.50 -14.30 2.45
N PRO A 153 6.78 -13.36 3.38
CA PRO A 153 7.98 -12.55 3.35
C PRO A 153 9.28 -13.36 3.19
N GLY A 154 10.10 -13.01 2.19
CA GLY A 154 11.35 -13.69 1.86
C GLY A 154 11.17 -14.96 1.01
N GLU A 155 9.96 -15.33 0.70
CA GLU A 155 9.70 -16.50 -0.16
C GLU A 155 10.16 -16.24 -1.61
N ARG A 156 10.58 -17.32 -2.26
CA ARG A 156 10.93 -17.32 -3.69
C ARG A 156 9.96 -18.22 -4.43
N ALA A 157 9.37 -17.67 -5.48
CA ALA A 157 8.43 -18.37 -6.34
C ALA A 157 8.81 -18.21 -7.82
N THR A 158 8.21 -19.04 -8.67
CA THR A 158 8.25 -18.84 -10.13
C THR A 158 6.85 -18.44 -10.57
N VAL A 159 6.74 -17.28 -11.20
CA VAL A 159 5.49 -16.70 -11.71
C VAL A 159 5.67 -16.46 -13.21
N GLY A 160 4.94 -17.17 -14.07
CA GLY A 160 5.03 -17.02 -15.52
C GLY A 160 6.46 -17.11 -16.09
N GLY A 161 7.29 -17.98 -15.50
CA GLY A 161 8.70 -18.12 -15.88
C GLY A 161 9.66 -17.11 -15.18
N LEU A 162 9.16 -16.05 -14.51
CA LEU A 162 9.97 -15.15 -13.70
C LEU A 162 10.27 -15.76 -12.33
N ALA A 163 11.54 -15.76 -11.92
CA ALA A 163 11.93 -16.04 -10.55
C ALA A 163 11.73 -14.77 -9.71
N VAL A 164 10.75 -14.78 -8.82
CA VAL A 164 10.44 -13.63 -7.94
C VAL A 164 10.86 -13.92 -6.50
N GLU A 165 11.35 -12.90 -5.79
CA GLU A 165 11.63 -12.92 -4.37
C GLU A 165 10.72 -11.89 -3.68
N ALA A 166 9.90 -12.34 -2.72
CA ALA A 166 8.97 -11.50 -1.99
C ALA A 166 9.69 -10.71 -0.91
N VAL A 167 9.77 -9.39 -1.06
CA VAL A 167 10.41 -8.47 -0.11
C VAL A 167 9.33 -7.80 0.72
N HIS A 168 9.30 -8.04 2.04
CA HIS A 168 8.34 -7.39 2.93
C HIS A 168 8.69 -5.93 3.12
N VAL A 169 7.81 -5.04 2.68
CA VAL A 169 7.99 -3.58 2.72
C VAL A 169 6.76 -2.90 3.34
N PRO A 170 6.51 -3.16 4.65
CA PRO A 170 5.36 -2.61 5.37
C PRO A 170 5.49 -1.11 5.61
N GLY A 171 4.44 -0.50 6.16
CA GLY A 171 4.39 0.91 6.55
C GLY A 171 3.32 1.68 5.78
N HIS A 172 3.35 1.65 4.45
CA HIS A 172 2.20 2.09 3.66
C HIS A 172 1.00 1.16 3.92
N GLN A 173 1.23 -0.15 3.84
CA GLN A 173 0.26 -1.17 4.19
C GLN A 173 1.01 -2.32 4.91
N ALA A 174 0.40 -2.95 5.93
CA ALA A 174 1.07 -3.92 6.80
C ALA A 174 1.56 -5.17 6.06
N ASP A 175 0.75 -5.66 5.12
CA ASP A 175 0.98 -6.91 4.39
C ASP A 175 1.70 -6.69 3.04
N HIS A 176 2.24 -5.49 2.80
CA HIS A 176 2.81 -5.11 1.52
C HIS A 176 4.07 -5.91 1.17
N LEU A 177 4.06 -6.55 0.00
CA LEU A 177 5.22 -7.19 -0.61
C LEU A 177 5.64 -6.43 -1.88
N GLY A 178 6.91 -6.09 -1.98
CA GLY A 178 7.56 -5.83 -3.25
C GLY A 178 8.12 -7.13 -3.81
N TYR A 179 8.30 -7.23 -5.12
CA TYR A 179 8.82 -8.43 -5.75
C TYR A 179 10.11 -8.12 -6.52
N ARG A 180 11.24 -8.66 -6.03
CA ARG A 180 12.51 -8.57 -6.74
C ARG A 180 12.59 -9.70 -7.77
N THR A 181 12.93 -9.35 -9.00
CA THR A 181 12.99 -10.27 -10.13
C THR A 181 14.01 -9.81 -11.17
N GLU A 182 14.08 -10.45 -12.34
CA GLU A 182 14.85 -10.01 -13.50
C GLU A 182 13.89 -9.78 -14.67
N ILE A 183 13.92 -8.58 -15.26
CA ILE A 183 13.12 -8.17 -16.42
C ILE A 183 14.06 -7.52 -17.43
N ASP A 184 14.02 -7.93 -18.70
CA ASP A 184 14.88 -7.41 -19.78
C ASP A 184 16.39 -7.50 -19.48
N GLY A 185 16.82 -8.44 -18.62
CA GLY A 185 18.21 -8.60 -18.20
C GLY A 185 18.67 -7.58 -17.15
N GLU A 186 17.75 -6.77 -16.61
CA GLU A 186 17.96 -5.86 -15.48
C GLU A 186 17.35 -6.46 -14.20
N THR A 187 18.02 -6.28 -13.05
CA THR A 187 17.41 -6.59 -11.76
C THR A 187 16.33 -5.57 -11.47
N ALA A 188 15.10 -6.02 -11.31
CA ALA A 188 13.91 -5.21 -11.16
C ALA A 188 13.26 -5.37 -9.77
N LEU A 189 12.64 -4.30 -9.27
CA LEU A 189 11.74 -4.29 -8.15
C LEU A 189 10.34 -3.88 -8.63
N LEU A 190 9.37 -4.80 -8.57
CA LEU A 190 7.95 -4.51 -8.69
C LEU A 190 7.50 -4.01 -7.32
N ALA A 191 7.44 -2.69 -7.15
CA ALA A 191 7.53 -2.06 -5.85
C ALA A 191 6.18 -1.79 -5.17
N GLY A 192 5.05 -1.87 -5.91
CA GLY A 192 3.76 -1.40 -5.41
C GLY A 192 3.88 0.03 -4.89
N ASP A 193 3.42 0.28 -3.69
CA ASP A 193 3.40 1.61 -3.08
C ASP A 193 4.58 1.88 -2.15
N MET A 194 5.73 1.25 -2.44
CA MET A 194 7.00 1.59 -1.82
C MET A 194 8.04 1.91 -2.90
N GLY A 195 9.02 2.76 -2.58
CA GLY A 195 10.00 3.15 -3.58
C GLY A 195 9.44 4.06 -4.71
N ILE A 196 8.45 4.89 -4.41
CA ILE A 196 7.79 5.78 -5.38
C ILE A 196 8.63 7.05 -5.62
N GLU A 197 8.74 7.50 -6.84
CA GLU A 197 9.24 8.82 -7.23
C GLU A 197 8.08 9.69 -7.75
N PRO A 198 7.92 10.99 -7.37
CA PRO A 198 8.83 11.83 -6.56
C PRO A 198 8.40 12.02 -5.10
N PHE A 199 7.51 11.24 -4.55
CA PHE A 199 6.95 11.45 -3.21
C PHE A 199 7.02 10.18 -2.34
N ARG A 200 7.02 10.37 -1.01
CA ARG A 200 6.86 9.27 -0.06
C ARG A 200 5.38 8.87 0.05
N PRO A 201 5.05 7.59 0.01
CA PRO A 201 3.70 7.13 0.29
C PRO A 201 3.28 7.45 1.74
N VAL A 202 1.98 7.55 1.95
CA VAL A 202 1.40 7.80 3.29
C VAL A 202 1.60 6.58 4.17
N VAL A 203 1.92 6.80 5.45
CA VAL A 203 2.02 5.74 6.46
C VAL A 203 0.60 5.40 6.93
N MET A 204 -0.02 4.42 6.32
CA MET A 204 -1.38 3.97 6.68
C MET A 204 -1.39 2.64 7.44
N HIS A 205 -0.53 1.71 7.04
CA HIS A 205 -0.34 0.37 7.64
C HIS A 205 -1.67 -0.38 7.79
N ASP A 206 -2.27 -0.38 8.97
CA ASP A 206 -3.61 -0.95 9.23
C ASP A 206 -4.69 0.15 9.38
N GLY A 207 -4.45 1.35 8.86
CA GLY A 207 -5.37 2.47 8.98
C GLY A 207 -5.59 2.88 10.43
N LEU A 208 -6.81 2.79 10.92
CA LEU A 208 -7.20 3.12 12.30
C LEU A 208 -7.34 1.87 13.21
N ASP A 209 -7.00 0.67 12.72
CA ASP A 209 -6.91 -0.55 13.54
C ASP A 209 -5.65 -0.52 14.43
N ASP A 210 -5.47 -1.50 15.28
CA ASP A 210 -4.42 -1.55 16.31
C ASP A 210 -2.99 -1.47 15.74
N GLY A 211 -2.75 -1.91 14.49
CA GLY A 211 -1.46 -1.84 13.80
C GLY A 211 -0.91 -0.43 13.56
N HIS A 212 -1.72 0.64 13.70
CA HIS A 212 -1.23 2.01 13.54
C HIS A 212 -0.05 2.36 14.46
N ARG A 213 0.09 1.67 15.60
CA ARG A 213 1.13 1.96 16.61
C ARG A 213 2.53 1.65 16.13
N GLU A 214 2.67 0.74 15.18
CA GLU A 214 3.94 0.19 14.72
C GLU A 214 4.32 0.71 13.32
N ALA A 215 3.40 1.42 12.67
CA ALA A 215 3.52 1.76 11.26
C ALA A 215 4.77 2.59 10.90
N PHE A 216 5.18 3.55 11.75
CA PHE A 216 6.40 4.33 11.53
C PHE A 216 7.66 3.48 11.59
N ASP A 217 7.75 2.59 12.59
CA ASP A 217 8.89 1.69 12.71
C ASP A 217 8.91 0.66 11.57
N ALA A 218 7.74 0.13 11.24
CA ALA A 218 7.60 -0.78 10.12
C ALA A 218 8.02 -0.16 8.79
N PHE A 219 7.70 1.14 8.59
CA PHE A 219 8.13 1.86 7.39
C PHE A 219 9.65 2.07 7.36
N ASP A 220 10.26 2.45 8.49
CA ASP A 220 11.72 2.62 8.58
C ASP A 220 12.45 1.30 8.36
N ASP A 221 11.97 0.21 8.96
CA ASP A 221 12.46 -1.15 8.70
C ASP A 221 12.33 -1.56 7.22
N ALA A 222 11.25 -1.14 6.54
CA ALA A 222 11.06 -1.37 5.11
C ALA A 222 12.10 -0.59 4.28
N LEU A 223 12.40 0.65 4.65
CA LEU A 223 13.45 1.44 4.01
C LEU A 223 14.84 0.81 4.19
N ASP A 224 15.12 0.18 5.34
CA ASP A 224 16.36 -0.57 5.54
C ASP A 224 16.47 -1.78 4.60
N ARG A 225 15.35 -2.51 4.41
CA ARG A 225 15.31 -3.63 3.46
C ARG A 225 15.48 -3.16 2.03
N LEU A 226 14.80 -2.08 1.63
CA LEU A 226 14.94 -1.48 0.29
C LEU A 226 16.36 -0.99 0.04
N ALA A 227 17.01 -0.35 1.04
CA ALA A 227 18.40 0.09 0.95
C ALA A 227 19.40 -1.04 0.74
N ALA A 228 19.06 -2.26 1.18
CA ALA A 228 19.92 -3.44 1.02
C ALA A 228 19.75 -4.13 -0.34
N LEU A 229 18.76 -3.72 -1.16
CA LEU A 229 18.55 -4.28 -2.49
C LEU A 229 19.50 -3.65 -3.49
N ASP A 230 20.06 -4.50 -4.34
CA ASP A 230 20.75 -4.10 -5.56
C ASP A 230 19.77 -4.34 -6.72
N VAL A 231 19.19 -3.24 -7.25
CA VAL A 231 18.22 -3.26 -8.35
C VAL A 231 18.53 -2.14 -9.35
N ASP A 232 18.43 -2.48 -10.64
CA ASP A 232 18.67 -1.55 -11.74
C ASP A 232 17.42 -0.74 -12.07
N ARG A 233 16.22 -1.28 -11.78
CA ARG A 233 14.94 -0.69 -12.19
C ARG A 233 13.85 -0.87 -11.13
N VAL A 234 13.08 0.19 -10.87
CA VAL A 234 11.94 0.19 -9.96
C VAL A 234 10.66 0.46 -10.73
N TYR A 235 9.66 -0.38 -10.52
CA TYR A 235 8.32 -0.33 -11.11
C TYR A 235 7.29 -0.06 -10.00
N PRO A 236 7.03 1.22 -9.66
CA PRO A 236 6.14 1.59 -8.57
C PRO A 236 4.67 1.65 -9.01
N GLY A 237 3.74 1.47 -8.06
CA GLY A 237 2.30 1.59 -8.28
C GLY A 237 1.85 3.02 -8.60
N HIS A 238 2.63 4.02 -8.19
CA HIS A 238 2.43 5.43 -8.52
C HIS A 238 3.75 6.04 -9.00
N GLY A 239 3.65 7.11 -9.82
CA GLY A 239 4.84 7.76 -10.36
C GLY A 239 5.45 7.06 -11.58
N PRO A 240 6.61 7.51 -12.04
CA PRO A 240 7.33 6.91 -13.17
C PRO A 240 8.12 5.67 -12.76
N VAL A 241 8.43 4.82 -13.73
CA VAL A 241 9.53 3.84 -13.61
C VAL A 241 10.85 4.61 -13.49
N HIS A 242 11.72 4.19 -12.57
CA HIS A 242 13.00 4.88 -12.32
C HIS A 242 14.13 3.90 -11.96
N ASP A 243 15.35 4.44 -11.79
CA ASP A 243 16.59 3.70 -11.49
C ASP A 243 17.32 4.23 -10.23
N ASP A 244 16.66 5.07 -9.43
CA ASP A 244 17.24 5.68 -8.23
C ASP A 244 16.55 5.22 -6.93
N LEU A 245 16.58 3.92 -6.64
CA LEU A 245 16.04 3.39 -5.37
C LEU A 245 16.75 3.98 -4.15
N ALA A 246 18.06 4.17 -4.23
CA ALA A 246 18.85 4.71 -3.12
C ALA A 246 18.47 6.16 -2.77
N GLY A 247 18.29 7.01 -3.79
CA GLY A 247 17.83 8.40 -3.61
C GLY A 247 16.41 8.47 -3.05
N VAL A 248 15.52 7.58 -3.49
CA VAL A 248 14.15 7.45 -2.96
C VAL A 248 14.18 7.07 -1.48
N VAL A 249 14.95 6.05 -1.09
CA VAL A 249 15.07 5.62 0.32
C VAL A 249 15.58 6.78 1.19
N GLU A 250 16.61 7.50 0.75
CA GLU A 250 17.15 8.64 1.51
C GLU A 250 16.14 9.78 1.64
N ARG A 251 15.40 10.10 0.58
CA ARG A 251 14.32 11.08 0.60
C ARG A 251 13.21 10.69 1.57
N ASP A 252 12.80 9.43 1.53
CA ASP A 252 11.70 8.93 2.37
C ASP A 252 12.07 8.93 3.85
N ARG A 253 13.31 8.54 4.20
CA ARG A 253 13.83 8.68 5.57
C ARG A 253 13.82 10.11 6.06
N ARG A 254 14.26 11.05 5.23
CA ARG A 254 14.18 12.48 5.59
C ARG A 254 12.73 12.92 5.79
N SER A 255 11.83 12.54 4.90
CA SER A 255 10.41 12.86 5.01
C SER A 255 9.75 12.28 6.28
N LEU A 256 10.14 11.08 6.72
CA LEU A 256 9.69 10.51 8.00
C LEU A 256 10.24 11.32 9.20
N ALA A 257 11.52 11.64 9.18
CA ALA A 257 12.14 12.46 10.24
C ALA A 257 11.49 13.85 10.36
N ASP A 258 11.30 14.54 9.22
CA ASP A 258 10.62 15.84 9.15
C ASP A 258 9.17 15.74 9.67
N ARG A 259 8.48 14.63 9.39
CA ARG A 259 7.14 14.38 9.90
C ARG A 259 7.12 14.24 11.42
N LEU A 260 8.03 13.46 11.99
CA LEU A 260 8.14 13.27 13.44
C LEU A 260 8.49 14.59 14.14
N GLU A 261 9.42 15.37 13.59
CA GLU A 261 9.77 16.69 14.11
C GLU A 261 8.58 17.64 14.08
N GLY A 262 7.87 17.73 12.94
CA GLY A 262 6.69 18.56 12.82
C GLY A 262 5.55 18.17 13.77
N VAL A 263 5.33 16.87 14.00
CA VAL A 263 4.34 16.38 14.98
C VAL A 263 4.75 16.76 16.40
N ARG A 264 6.01 16.56 16.79
CA ARG A 264 6.52 16.94 18.11
C ARG A 264 6.37 18.45 18.35
N ASP A 265 6.73 19.27 17.38
CA ASP A 265 6.65 20.74 17.51
C ASP A 265 5.20 21.22 17.66
N LEU A 266 4.25 20.61 16.94
CA LEU A 266 2.82 20.88 17.11
C LEU A 266 2.33 20.47 18.51
N VAL A 267 2.81 19.36 19.07
CA VAL A 267 2.49 18.98 20.47
C VAL A 267 3.06 20.02 21.43
N ALA A 268 4.30 20.47 21.25
CA ALA A 268 4.92 21.54 22.07
C ALA A 268 4.16 22.90 21.97
N ASP A 269 3.54 23.17 20.81
CA ASP A 269 2.67 24.33 20.58
C ASP A 269 1.24 24.15 21.17
N GLY A 270 0.97 23.04 21.86
CA GLY A 270 -0.28 22.76 22.57
C GLY A 270 -1.35 21.98 21.78
N HIS A 271 -1.04 21.43 20.62
CA HIS A 271 -1.92 20.50 19.89
C HIS A 271 -1.91 19.12 20.56
N ALA A 272 -2.73 18.92 21.56
CA ALA A 272 -2.64 17.78 22.48
C ALA A 272 -3.38 16.51 22.04
N THR A 273 -4.05 16.48 20.89
CA THR A 273 -4.84 15.33 20.43
C THR A 273 -4.55 15.00 18.96
N VAL A 274 -4.81 13.75 18.56
CA VAL A 274 -4.61 13.33 17.16
C VAL A 274 -5.34 14.24 16.17
N PRO A 275 -6.65 14.56 16.33
CA PRO A 275 -7.33 15.46 15.40
C PRO A 275 -6.70 16.87 15.34
N ALA A 276 -6.28 17.41 16.49
CA ALA A 276 -5.68 18.74 16.52
C ALA A 276 -4.35 18.78 15.75
N VAL A 277 -3.49 17.78 15.93
CA VAL A 277 -2.22 17.65 15.21
C VAL A 277 -2.46 17.37 13.73
N ALA A 278 -3.34 16.43 13.40
CA ALA A 278 -3.64 16.08 12.00
C ALA A 278 -4.21 17.26 11.21
N MET A 279 -5.12 18.04 11.80
CA MET A 279 -5.67 19.26 11.19
C MET A 279 -4.61 20.33 10.97
N ALA A 280 -3.70 20.53 11.95
CA ALA A 280 -2.61 21.49 11.81
C ALA A 280 -1.61 21.06 10.70
N LEU A 281 -1.31 19.77 10.58
CA LEU A 281 -0.49 19.21 9.50
C LEU A 281 -1.15 19.30 8.13
N ALA A 282 -2.47 19.13 8.06
CA ALA A 282 -3.20 19.12 6.80
C ALA A 282 -3.20 20.49 6.13
N GLY A 283 -3.37 21.56 6.89
CA GLY A 283 -3.66 22.88 6.31
C GLY A 283 -4.93 22.80 5.45
N ASP A 284 -4.80 23.09 4.15
CA ASP A 284 -5.91 23.04 3.19
C ASP A 284 -6.09 21.67 2.51
N ARG A 285 -5.29 20.65 2.88
CA ARG A 285 -5.36 19.29 2.29
C ARG A 285 -6.42 18.44 2.99
N ASP A 286 -6.83 17.35 2.32
CA ASP A 286 -7.73 16.36 2.96
C ASP A 286 -7.02 15.68 4.15
N VAL A 287 -7.60 15.83 5.33
CA VAL A 287 -7.04 15.35 6.60
C VAL A 287 -7.12 13.83 6.74
N LYS A 288 -8.03 13.16 6.03
CA LYS A 288 -8.31 11.73 6.23
C LYS A 288 -7.08 10.82 6.08
N TYR A 289 -6.19 11.14 5.13
CA TYR A 289 -4.95 10.36 4.91
C TYR A 289 -3.86 10.65 5.95
N LEU A 290 -3.94 11.82 6.63
CA LEU A 290 -2.95 12.20 7.64
C LEU A 290 -3.28 11.68 9.03
N VAL A 291 -4.51 11.24 9.28
CA VAL A 291 -4.92 10.75 10.60
C VAL A 291 -4.20 9.47 11.01
N PRO A 292 -4.17 8.39 10.22
CA PRO A 292 -3.41 7.18 10.56
C PRO A 292 -1.91 7.50 10.76
N GLU A 293 -1.32 8.29 9.86
CA GLU A 293 0.07 8.71 9.95
C GLU A 293 0.34 9.51 11.24
N THR A 294 -0.57 10.41 11.63
CA THR A 294 -0.44 11.20 12.88
C THR A 294 -0.55 10.29 14.11
N MET A 295 -1.48 9.34 14.12
CA MET A 295 -1.61 8.37 15.21
C MET A 295 -0.35 7.54 15.38
N SER A 296 0.22 7.07 14.28
CA SER A 296 1.46 6.32 14.28
C SER A 296 2.66 7.16 14.72
N ALA A 297 2.79 8.39 14.21
CA ALA A 297 3.86 9.33 14.60
C ALA A 297 3.84 9.64 16.11
N LEU A 298 2.66 9.93 16.67
CA LEU A 298 2.51 10.18 18.11
C LEU A 298 2.84 8.94 18.94
N SER A 299 2.46 7.74 18.48
CA SER A 299 2.81 6.48 19.13
C SER A 299 4.31 6.21 19.12
N HIS A 300 4.99 6.50 18.01
CA HIS A 300 6.44 6.43 17.89
C HIS A 300 7.14 7.41 18.82
N LEU A 301 6.73 8.70 18.82
CA LEU A 301 7.32 9.74 19.68
C LEU A 301 7.11 9.45 21.17
N GLU A 302 5.97 8.89 21.56
CA GLU A 302 5.71 8.47 22.95
C GLU A 302 6.64 7.32 23.36
N ARG A 303 6.77 6.29 22.51
CA ARG A 303 7.60 5.12 22.79
C ARG A 303 9.09 5.48 22.87
N THR A 304 9.54 6.46 22.08
CA THR A 304 10.91 6.97 22.12
C THR A 304 11.15 8.00 23.22
N GLY A 305 10.09 8.42 23.94
CA GLY A 305 10.16 9.38 25.04
C GLY A 305 10.29 10.84 24.57
N ALA A 306 10.06 11.13 23.29
CA ALA A 306 10.07 12.48 22.74
C ALA A 306 8.79 13.27 23.05
N VAL A 307 7.69 12.57 23.35
CA VAL A 307 6.46 13.12 23.94
C VAL A 307 5.97 12.20 25.05
N THR A 308 5.14 12.73 25.94
CA THR A 308 4.43 11.96 26.96
C THR A 308 2.93 12.00 26.69
N SER A 309 2.17 11.09 27.28
CA SER A 309 0.70 11.15 27.19
C SER A 309 0.03 10.82 28.50
N GLU A 310 -1.16 11.38 28.69
CA GLU A 310 -2.11 10.98 29.74
C GLU A 310 -3.49 10.75 29.13
N THR A 311 -4.30 9.95 29.81
CA THR A 311 -5.72 9.73 29.41
C THR A 311 -6.62 10.60 30.27
N VAL A 312 -7.34 11.53 29.64
CA VAL A 312 -8.32 12.42 30.27
C VAL A 312 -9.69 12.17 29.63
N ASP A 313 -10.66 11.77 30.39
CA ASP A 313 -12.02 11.44 29.93
C ASP A 313 -12.04 10.43 28.76
N GLY A 314 -11.14 9.45 28.78
CA GLY A 314 -11.02 8.42 27.75
C GLY A 314 -10.22 8.83 26.51
N VAL A 315 -9.79 10.09 26.43
CA VAL A 315 -9.00 10.64 25.31
C VAL A 315 -7.54 10.73 25.72
N ARG A 316 -6.64 10.22 24.86
CA ARG A 316 -5.19 10.38 25.02
C ARG A 316 -4.78 11.81 24.63
N ARG A 317 -4.12 12.49 25.58
CA ARG A 317 -3.56 13.83 25.39
C ARG A 317 -2.06 13.77 25.48
N TYR A 318 -1.39 14.43 24.54
CA TYR A 318 0.05 14.44 24.40
C TYR A 318 0.65 15.75 24.88
N ASP A 319 1.88 15.67 25.44
CA ASP A 319 2.69 16.80 25.91
C ASP A 319 4.17 16.52 25.54
N ALA A 320 4.96 17.59 25.16
CA ALA A 320 6.33 17.49 24.66
C ALA A 320 7.35 18.24 25.52
#